data_61f2ecd0f3363be9393ece5369b9ecf6
#
_entry.id   61f2ecd0f3363be9393ece5369b9ecf6
#
_cell.length_a   1.000
_cell.length_b   1.000
_cell.length_c   1.000
_cell.angle_alpha   90.00
_cell.angle_beta   90.00
_cell.angle_gamma   90.00
#
_symmetry.space_group_name_H-M   'P 1'
#
loop_
_entity.id
_entity.type
_entity.pdbx_description
1 polymer ?
#
loop_
_entity_poly.entity_id
_entity_poly.type
_entity_poly.pdbx_seq_one_letter_code
_entity_poly.pdbx_strand_id
1 'polypeptide(L)'
;MKKISKIKENIKQNTFLKKIKEYWSNKRYRGLFILGLWFFFFLFVILILRSTARYTPVVTKKTIPQILESIDNYNFSYEITADENNYKILGSYIPNQTVFEYDNQTYLISDNTYIVKDELLEETVNPLGIDLSKLNIQNIYNLIKDKEPLYENEKDEIKTTVYKVGMNEFNQMMNKEIESSDYIEININTKSNNYKSINIDLTKYMNQEELRYRNYNINISLSSLNQVNHDSYNKLLEQKNILEKEE
;
A
#
# COMPACT_ATOMS: atom_id res chain seq x y z
N MET A 1 52.78 37.49 19.27
CA MET A 1 52.35 38.48 20.29
C MET A 1 51.69 39.74 19.76
N LYS A 2 52.01 40.31 18.58
CA LYS A 2 51.40 41.52 18.04
C LYS A 2 49.91 41.45 17.67
N LYS A 3 49.33 40.28 17.36
CA LYS A 3 47.91 40.12 17.03
C LYS A 3 46.96 40.23 18.23
N ILE A 4 47.43 39.76 19.42
CA ILE A 4 46.62 39.78 20.65
C ILE A 4 46.53 41.19 21.23
N SER A 5 47.59 42.03 21.06
CA SER A 5 47.60 43.42 21.51
C SER A 5 46.64 44.30 20.70
N LYS A 6 46.55 44.10 19.35
CA LYS A 6 45.59 44.84 18.48
C LYS A 6 44.12 44.47 18.79
N ILE A 7 43.85 43.22 19.16
CA ILE A 7 42.48 42.80 19.54
C ILE A 7 42.09 43.44 20.87
N LYS A 8 43.04 43.54 21.85
CA LYS A 8 42.78 44.23 23.11
C LYS A 8 42.57 45.75 22.96
N GLU A 9 43.23 46.39 22.03
CA GLU A 9 43.06 47.82 21.75
C GLU A 9 41.70 48.13 21.03
N ASN A 10 41.31 47.33 20.06
CA ASN A 10 40.00 47.44 19.41
C ASN A 10 38.82 47.22 20.36
N ILE A 11 38.98 46.32 21.36
CA ILE A 11 37.98 46.09 22.40
C ILE A 11 37.84 47.29 23.36
N LYS A 12 38.94 48.06 23.61
CA LYS A 12 38.89 49.27 24.43
C LYS A 12 38.22 50.48 23.78
N GLN A 13 38.16 50.51 22.47
CA GLN A 13 37.56 51.65 21.70
C GLN A 13 36.11 51.42 21.31
N ASN A 14 35.56 50.19 21.51
CA ASN A 14 34.18 49.92 21.15
C ASN A 14 33.22 50.54 22.17
N THR A 15 32.51 51.60 21.74
CA THR A 15 31.53 52.35 22.53
C THR A 15 30.45 51.45 23.14
N PHE A 16 30.14 50.35 22.48
CA PHE A 16 29.15 49.33 22.95
C PHE A 16 29.67 48.59 24.18
N LEU A 17 30.92 48.12 24.17
CA LEU A 17 31.54 47.46 25.31
C LEU A 17 31.75 48.36 26.52
N LYS A 18 31.99 49.66 26.26
CA LYS A 18 32.08 50.68 27.32
C LYS A 18 30.73 50.89 28.01
N LYS A 19 29.62 50.96 27.24
CA LYS A 19 28.27 51.05 27.78
C LYS A 19 27.91 49.78 28.59
N ILE A 20 28.22 48.58 28.08
CA ILE A 20 27.97 47.32 28.82
C ILE A 20 28.73 47.36 30.17
N LYS A 21 29.97 47.82 30.22
CA LYS A 21 30.74 47.89 31.44
C LYS A 21 30.14 48.90 32.42
N GLU A 22 29.61 49.99 31.92
CA GLU A 22 28.94 51.04 32.70
C GLU A 22 27.63 50.51 33.32
N TYR A 23 26.79 49.81 32.57
CA TYR A 23 25.59 49.13 33.06
C TYR A 23 25.90 48.01 34.06
N TRP A 24 27.00 47.29 33.85
CA TRP A 24 27.45 46.22 34.77
C TRP A 24 27.95 46.76 36.08
N SER A 25 28.59 47.92 36.12
CA SER A 25 29.12 48.56 37.33
C SER A 25 28.01 49.23 38.18
N ASN A 26 26.88 49.59 37.57
CA ASN A 26 25.79 50.23 38.26
C ASN A 26 24.88 49.20 38.92
N LYS A 27 24.90 49.12 40.27
CA LYS A 27 24.09 48.12 41.04
C LYS A 27 22.61 48.15 40.72
N ARG A 28 22.06 49.30 40.32
CA ARG A 28 20.63 49.48 40.02
C ARG A 28 20.21 48.82 38.70
N TYR A 29 21.06 48.77 37.68
CA TYR A 29 20.77 48.21 36.39
C TYR A 29 21.31 46.78 36.15
N ARG A 30 22.21 46.34 37.06
CA ARG A 30 22.85 45.01 36.96
C ARG A 30 21.83 43.89 36.94
N GLY A 31 20.77 43.95 37.75
CA GLY A 31 19.70 42.96 37.84
C GLY A 31 18.90 42.91 36.52
N LEU A 32 18.52 44.08 35.97
CA LEU A 32 17.78 44.16 34.70
C LEU A 32 18.64 43.64 33.53
N PHE A 33 19.93 43.96 33.53
CA PHE A 33 20.86 43.47 32.50
C PHE A 33 21.02 41.95 32.53
N ILE A 34 21.14 41.35 33.72
CA ILE A 34 21.20 39.90 33.89
C ILE A 34 19.88 39.24 33.43
N LEU A 35 18.76 39.83 33.78
CA LEU A 35 17.42 39.32 33.38
C LEU A 35 17.24 39.39 31.85
N GLY A 36 17.72 40.49 31.21
CA GLY A 36 17.74 40.61 29.75
C GLY A 36 18.61 39.54 29.09
N LEU A 37 19.82 39.28 29.62
CA LEU A 37 20.71 38.20 29.14
C LEU A 37 20.04 36.80 29.24
N TRP A 38 19.40 36.52 30.35
CA TRP A 38 18.64 35.26 30.54
C TRP A 38 17.48 35.14 29.54
N PHE A 39 16.75 36.23 29.30
CA PHE A 39 15.67 36.27 28.32
C PHE A 39 16.19 35.94 26.90
N PHE A 40 17.28 36.57 26.48
CA PHE A 40 17.90 36.27 25.19
C PHE A 40 18.45 34.85 25.12
N PHE A 41 19.01 34.33 26.20
CA PHE A 41 19.47 32.95 26.28
C PHE A 41 18.31 31.96 26.09
N PHE A 42 17.19 32.15 26.81
CA PHE A 42 16.02 31.30 26.65
C PHE A 42 15.42 31.40 25.24
N LEU A 43 15.37 32.58 24.66
CA LEU A 43 14.87 32.80 23.31
C LEU A 43 15.77 32.09 22.29
N PHE A 44 17.06 32.11 22.46
CA PHE A 44 18.04 31.38 21.65
C PHE A 44 17.90 29.86 21.78
N VAL A 45 17.71 29.37 22.99
CA VAL A 45 17.46 27.93 23.24
C VAL A 45 16.15 27.49 22.57
N ILE A 46 15.07 28.28 22.67
CA ILE A 46 13.80 28.00 22.00
C ILE A 46 13.99 27.95 20.47
N LEU A 47 14.75 28.90 19.90
CA LEU A 47 15.04 28.92 18.46
C LEU A 47 15.86 27.69 18.04
N ILE A 48 16.85 27.27 18.83
CA ILE A 48 17.61 26.06 18.56
C ILE A 48 16.69 24.82 18.66
N LEU A 49 15.90 24.70 19.70
CA LEU A 49 14.97 23.57 19.87
C LEU A 49 13.96 23.53 18.72
N ARG A 50 13.49 24.68 18.26
CA ARG A 50 12.59 24.76 17.11
C ARG A 50 13.27 24.42 15.78
N SER A 51 14.53 24.79 15.60
CA SER A 51 15.32 24.46 14.41
C SER A 51 15.82 23.00 14.40
N THR A 52 16.04 22.42 15.58
CA THR A 52 16.43 21.02 15.77
C THR A 52 15.23 20.09 15.95
N ALA A 53 14.02 20.61 16.22
CA ALA A 53 12.81 19.83 16.09
C ALA A 53 12.76 19.36 14.63
N ARG A 54 13.30 18.17 14.38
CA ARG A 54 13.17 17.49 13.10
C ARG A 54 11.68 17.50 12.82
N TYR A 55 11.31 18.10 11.72
CA TYR A 55 10.00 17.95 11.14
C TYR A 55 9.88 16.46 10.87
N THR A 56 9.38 15.70 11.83
CA THR A 56 8.88 14.37 11.53
C THR A 56 7.69 14.65 10.64
N PRO A 57 7.78 14.35 9.33
CA PRO A 57 6.59 14.47 8.50
C PRO A 57 5.52 13.65 9.22
N VAL A 58 4.37 14.24 9.47
CA VAL A 58 3.21 13.49 9.93
C VAL A 58 2.97 12.50 8.80
N VAL A 59 3.46 11.28 8.97
CA VAL A 59 3.14 10.18 8.08
C VAL A 59 1.65 9.96 8.31
N THR A 60 0.84 10.59 7.48
CA THR A 60 -0.59 10.35 7.43
C THR A 60 -0.74 8.86 7.18
N LYS A 61 -1.20 8.12 8.20
CA LYS A 61 -1.49 6.70 8.05
C LYS A 61 -2.47 6.56 6.90
N LYS A 62 -2.03 5.99 5.79
CA LYS A 62 -2.92 5.67 4.67
C LYS A 62 -3.98 4.70 5.18
N THR A 63 -5.22 4.92 4.81
CA THR A 63 -6.30 3.94 5.03
C THR A 63 -6.10 2.74 4.12
N ILE A 64 -6.70 1.60 4.43
CA ILE A 64 -6.62 0.40 3.58
C ILE A 64 -7.07 0.70 2.15
N PRO A 65 -8.21 1.38 1.89
CA PRO A 65 -8.57 1.76 0.52
C PRO A 65 -7.49 2.58 -0.19
N GLN A 66 -6.88 3.56 0.46
CA GLN A 66 -5.79 4.36 -0.14
C GLN A 66 -4.52 3.55 -0.45
N ILE A 67 -4.28 2.46 0.28
CA ILE A 67 -3.16 1.55 -0.03
C ILE A 67 -3.49 0.75 -1.29
N LEU A 68 -4.69 0.18 -1.39
CA LEU A 68 -5.10 -0.63 -2.53
C LEU A 68 -5.26 0.19 -3.81
N GLU A 69 -5.83 1.41 -3.71
CA GLU A 69 -5.99 2.34 -4.83
C GLU A 69 -4.67 2.65 -5.56
N SER A 70 -3.55 2.61 -4.84
CA SER A 70 -2.24 2.92 -5.40
C SER A 70 -1.59 1.76 -6.17
N ILE A 71 -2.26 0.60 -6.30
CA ILE A 71 -1.72 -0.61 -6.91
C ILE A 71 -2.42 -0.85 -8.25
N ASP A 72 -1.73 -0.55 -9.35
CA ASP A 72 -2.27 -0.72 -10.71
C ASP A 72 -1.91 -2.08 -11.32
N ASN A 73 -0.68 -2.54 -11.11
CA ASN A 73 -0.20 -3.82 -11.62
C ASN A 73 0.72 -4.51 -10.62
N TYR A 74 0.80 -5.82 -10.68
CA TYR A 74 1.53 -6.62 -9.69
C TYR A 74 1.73 -8.07 -10.14
N ASN A 75 2.72 -8.74 -9.53
CA ASN A 75 2.77 -10.18 -9.49
C ASN A 75 1.99 -10.68 -8.28
N PHE A 76 1.28 -11.79 -8.41
CA PHE A 76 0.50 -12.40 -7.34
C PHE A 76 0.88 -13.86 -7.07
N SER A 77 0.61 -14.27 -5.85
CA SER A 77 0.52 -15.67 -5.45
C SER A 77 -0.84 -15.87 -4.78
N TYR A 78 -1.70 -16.69 -5.37
CA TYR A 78 -2.93 -17.16 -4.75
C TYR A 78 -2.69 -18.54 -4.14
N GLU A 79 -2.89 -18.62 -2.84
CA GLU A 79 -2.89 -19.87 -2.10
C GLU A 79 -4.34 -20.21 -1.79
N ILE A 80 -4.86 -21.23 -2.48
CA ILE A 80 -6.26 -21.67 -2.39
C ILE A 80 -6.29 -22.93 -1.53
N THR A 81 -7.06 -22.88 -0.44
CA THR A 81 -7.36 -24.06 0.38
C THR A 81 -8.80 -24.47 0.12
N ALA A 82 -8.99 -25.63 -0.47
CA ALA A 82 -10.29 -26.23 -0.74
C ALA A 82 -10.38 -27.56 0.02
N ASP A 83 -11.05 -27.55 1.17
CA ASP A 83 -11.07 -28.63 2.16
C ASP A 83 -9.66 -29.05 2.59
N GLU A 84 -9.21 -30.25 2.21
CA GLU A 84 -7.87 -30.78 2.52
C GLU A 84 -6.86 -30.49 1.41
N ASN A 85 -7.29 -29.94 0.28
CA ASN A 85 -6.42 -29.65 -0.86
C ASN A 85 -5.90 -28.22 -0.82
N ASN A 86 -4.61 -28.06 -1.12
CA ASN A 86 -3.97 -26.77 -1.22
C ASN A 86 -3.41 -26.59 -2.62
N TYR A 87 -3.76 -25.48 -3.26
CA TYR A 87 -3.28 -25.10 -4.58
C TYR A 87 -2.53 -23.78 -4.50
N LYS A 88 -1.45 -23.66 -5.24
CA LYS A 88 -0.73 -22.41 -5.37
C LYS A 88 -0.68 -22.00 -6.84
N ILE A 89 -1.16 -20.80 -7.12
CA ILE A 89 -1.21 -20.22 -8.44
C ILE A 89 -0.33 -18.97 -8.42
N LEU A 90 0.66 -18.93 -9.29
CA LEU A 90 1.51 -17.77 -9.49
C LEU A 90 1.10 -17.06 -10.77
N GLY A 91 1.16 -15.74 -10.76
CA GLY A 91 0.80 -14.99 -11.93
C GLY A 91 1.10 -13.51 -11.81
N SER A 92 0.62 -12.77 -12.79
CA SER A 92 0.75 -11.32 -12.86
C SER A 92 -0.54 -10.69 -13.39
N TYR A 93 -0.77 -9.48 -12.94
CA TYR A 93 -1.92 -8.67 -13.31
C TYR A 93 -1.47 -7.30 -13.83
N ILE A 94 -2.05 -6.90 -14.95
CA ILE A 94 -2.13 -5.50 -15.39
C ILE A 94 -3.60 -5.19 -15.71
N PRO A 95 -4.03 -3.92 -15.83
CA PRO A 95 -5.40 -3.60 -16.18
C PRO A 95 -5.88 -4.39 -17.42
N ASN A 96 -7.00 -5.10 -17.25
CA ASN A 96 -7.65 -5.95 -18.26
C ASN A 96 -6.88 -7.22 -18.69
N GLN A 97 -5.77 -7.55 -18.05
CA GLN A 97 -5.02 -8.77 -18.36
C GLN A 97 -4.54 -9.47 -17.11
N THR A 98 -4.76 -10.77 -17.05
CA THR A 98 -4.21 -11.65 -15.99
C THR A 98 -3.48 -12.80 -16.64
N VAL A 99 -2.23 -12.99 -16.29
CA VAL A 99 -1.43 -14.14 -16.70
C VAL A 99 -1.16 -15.00 -15.48
N PHE A 100 -1.35 -16.31 -15.59
CA PHE A 100 -1.06 -17.22 -14.48
C PHE A 100 -0.59 -18.59 -14.97
N GLU A 101 0.12 -19.29 -14.08
CA GLU A 101 0.57 -20.66 -14.31
C GLU A 101 -0.30 -21.63 -13.52
N TYR A 102 -0.80 -22.65 -14.19
CA TYR A 102 -1.55 -23.74 -13.61
C TYR A 102 -1.27 -25.04 -14.36
N ASP A 103 -0.96 -26.10 -13.66
CA ASP A 103 -0.65 -27.44 -14.20
C ASP A 103 0.41 -27.41 -15.31
N ASN A 104 1.50 -26.67 -15.08
CA ASN A 104 2.62 -26.45 -16.01
C ASN A 104 2.21 -25.77 -17.34
N GLN A 105 1.09 -25.11 -17.36
CA GLN A 105 0.62 -24.35 -18.52
C GLN A 105 0.46 -22.89 -18.15
N THR A 106 0.73 -22.00 -19.10
CA THR A 106 0.52 -20.57 -18.93
C THR A 106 -0.83 -20.19 -19.54
N TYR A 107 -1.64 -19.51 -18.74
CA TYR A 107 -2.94 -18.99 -19.14
C TYR A 107 -2.91 -17.47 -19.20
N LEU A 108 -3.56 -16.91 -20.19
CA LEU A 108 -3.83 -15.47 -20.34
C LEU A 108 -5.33 -15.24 -20.33
N ILE A 109 -5.81 -14.43 -19.40
CA ILE A 109 -7.19 -13.90 -19.39
C ILE A 109 -7.13 -12.44 -19.84
N SER A 110 -7.88 -12.14 -20.88
CA SER A 110 -8.15 -10.79 -21.39
C SER A 110 -9.66 -10.69 -21.63
N ASP A 111 -10.12 -10.48 -22.86
CA ASP A 111 -11.55 -10.58 -23.21
C ASP A 111 -12.03 -12.05 -23.15
N ASN A 112 -11.15 -12.99 -23.54
CA ASN A 112 -11.34 -14.42 -23.44
C ASN A 112 -10.20 -15.05 -22.62
N THR A 113 -10.31 -16.35 -22.34
CA THR A 113 -9.23 -17.14 -21.72
C THR A 113 -8.46 -17.87 -22.80
N TYR A 114 -7.15 -17.75 -22.77
CA TYR A 114 -6.22 -18.38 -23.70
C TYR A 114 -5.20 -19.21 -22.95
N ILE A 115 -4.76 -20.30 -23.57
CA ILE A 115 -3.56 -21.01 -23.21
C ILE A 115 -2.42 -20.60 -24.14
N VAL A 116 -1.23 -20.38 -23.58
CA VAL A 116 -0.05 -20.02 -24.35
C VAL A 116 0.70 -21.31 -24.70
N LYS A 117 0.81 -21.63 -25.99
CA LYS A 117 1.54 -22.80 -26.50
C LYS A 117 2.40 -22.38 -27.70
N ASP A 118 3.68 -22.69 -27.64
CA ASP A 118 4.61 -22.44 -28.75
C ASP A 118 4.54 -21.02 -29.33
N GLU A 119 4.41 -20.01 -28.44
CA GLU A 119 4.25 -18.59 -28.79
C GLU A 119 2.93 -18.27 -29.54
N LEU A 120 1.93 -19.13 -29.41
CA LEU A 120 0.58 -18.93 -29.94
C LEU A 120 -0.45 -18.90 -28.81
N LEU A 121 -1.60 -18.29 -29.08
CA LEU A 121 -2.76 -18.26 -28.18
C LEU A 121 -3.86 -19.18 -28.71
N GLU A 122 -4.20 -20.20 -27.93
CA GLU A 122 -5.36 -21.06 -28.19
C GLU A 122 -6.46 -20.70 -27.21
N GLU A 123 -7.66 -20.42 -27.68
CA GLU A 123 -8.81 -20.15 -26.81
C GLU A 123 -9.19 -21.39 -26.01
N THR A 124 -9.48 -21.21 -24.73
CA THR A 124 -9.78 -22.29 -23.81
C THR A 124 -10.74 -21.84 -22.72
N VAL A 125 -11.16 -22.76 -21.87
CA VAL A 125 -11.97 -22.47 -20.69
C VAL A 125 -11.05 -22.25 -19.49
N ASN A 126 -11.41 -21.35 -18.59
CA ASN A 126 -10.69 -21.14 -17.34
C ASN A 126 -10.69 -22.42 -16.49
N PRO A 127 -9.51 -23.04 -16.21
CA PRO A 127 -9.42 -24.33 -15.53
C PRO A 127 -9.73 -24.26 -14.04
N LEU A 128 -9.81 -23.08 -13.44
CA LEU A 128 -9.84 -22.91 -11.98
C LEU A 128 -11.25 -22.93 -11.38
N GLY A 129 -12.30 -22.88 -12.20
CA GLY A 129 -13.69 -22.79 -11.73
C GLY A 129 -14.03 -21.46 -11.03
N ILE A 130 -13.04 -20.58 -10.84
CA ILE A 130 -13.19 -19.22 -10.35
C ILE A 130 -12.38 -18.28 -11.23
N ASP A 131 -12.96 -17.14 -11.57
CA ASP A 131 -12.29 -16.13 -12.39
C ASP A 131 -11.35 -15.26 -11.54
N LEU A 132 -10.07 -15.61 -11.55
CA LEU A 132 -9.03 -14.87 -10.81
C LEU A 132 -8.88 -13.44 -11.34
N SER A 133 -9.22 -13.16 -12.60
CA SER A 133 -9.18 -11.81 -13.15
C SER A 133 -10.16 -10.87 -12.44
N LYS A 134 -11.24 -11.41 -11.89
CA LYS A 134 -12.21 -10.65 -11.10
C LYS A 134 -11.77 -10.43 -9.65
N LEU A 135 -10.92 -11.30 -9.10
CA LEU A 135 -10.35 -11.15 -7.76
C LEU A 135 -9.13 -10.21 -7.72
N ASN A 136 -9.01 -9.33 -8.69
CA ASN A 136 -7.94 -8.34 -8.70
C ASN A 136 -8.11 -7.26 -7.61
N ILE A 137 -7.02 -6.59 -7.28
CA ILE A 137 -6.97 -5.58 -6.20
C ILE A 137 -7.92 -4.41 -6.47
N GLN A 138 -8.08 -3.98 -7.71
CA GLN A 138 -8.97 -2.87 -8.06
C GLN A 138 -10.44 -3.22 -7.78
N ASN A 139 -10.86 -4.45 -8.09
CA ASN A 139 -12.21 -4.91 -7.79
C ASN A 139 -12.42 -5.05 -6.28
N ILE A 140 -11.43 -5.57 -5.54
CA ILE A 140 -11.47 -5.63 -4.07
C ILE A 140 -11.55 -4.22 -3.47
N TYR A 141 -10.75 -3.28 -3.98
CA TYR A 141 -10.84 -1.87 -3.58
C TYR A 141 -12.26 -1.32 -3.78
N ASN A 142 -12.85 -1.55 -4.95
CA ASN A 142 -14.21 -1.08 -5.25
C ASN A 142 -15.27 -1.65 -4.31
N LEU A 143 -15.10 -2.89 -3.84
CA LEU A 143 -16.01 -3.50 -2.87
C LEU A 143 -15.94 -2.87 -1.47
N ILE A 144 -14.79 -2.32 -1.08
CA ILE A 144 -14.55 -1.89 0.32
C ILE A 144 -14.39 -0.38 0.48
N LYS A 145 -14.15 0.40 -0.59
CA LYS A 145 -13.79 1.83 -0.52
C LYS A 145 -14.78 2.70 0.27
N ASP A 146 -16.07 2.36 0.20
CA ASP A 146 -17.15 3.11 0.86
C ASP A 146 -17.68 2.39 2.12
N LYS A 147 -16.96 1.37 2.60
CA LYS A 147 -17.36 0.58 3.78
C LYS A 147 -16.47 0.90 4.98
N GLU A 148 -17.09 0.92 6.15
CA GLU A 148 -16.36 0.93 7.40
C GLU A 148 -15.86 -0.49 7.74
N PRO A 149 -14.66 -0.62 8.32
CA PRO A 149 -14.18 -1.91 8.82
C PRO A 149 -15.13 -2.49 9.88
N LEU A 150 -15.37 -3.79 9.82
CA LEU A 150 -16.11 -4.50 10.86
C LEU A 150 -15.32 -4.50 12.17
N TYR A 151 -14.03 -4.77 12.10
CA TYR A 151 -13.08 -4.62 13.20
C TYR A 151 -11.64 -4.55 12.68
N GLU A 152 -10.74 -4.09 13.56
CA GLU A 152 -9.30 -4.06 13.33
C GLU A 152 -8.58 -4.76 14.49
N ASN A 153 -7.55 -5.52 14.18
CA ASN A 153 -6.68 -6.18 15.15
C ASN A 153 -5.22 -5.98 14.74
N GLU A 154 -4.33 -5.86 15.73
CA GLU A 154 -2.89 -5.76 15.47
C GLU A 154 -2.16 -6.80 16.32
N LYS A 155 -1.39 -7.65 15.65
CA LYS A 155 -0.57 -8.68 16.28
C LYS A 155 0.75 -8.80 15.51
N ASP A 156 1.86 -8.85 16.22
CA ASP A 156 3.22 -9.04 15.67
C ASP A 156 3.54 -8.03 14.54
N GLU A 157 3.19 -6.74 14.73
CA GLU A 157 3.31 -5.65 13.75
C GLU A 157 2.44 -5.82 12.48
N ILE A 158 1.59 -6.82 12.44
CA ILE A 158 0.62 -7.02 11.36
C ILE A 158 -0.72 -6.48 11.84
N LYS A 159 -1.22 -5.48 11.11
CA LYS A 159 -2.57 -4.97 11.28
C LYS A 159 -3.49 -5.72 10.32
N THR A 160 -4.48 -6.43 10.87
CA THR A 160 -5.56 -7.06 10.12
C THR A 160 -6.80 -6.17 10.21
N THR A 161 -7.31 -5.76 9.07
CA THR A 161 -8.55 -5.00 8.95
C THR A 161 -9.56 -5.85 8.20
N VAL A 162 -10.74 -6.05 8.80
CA VAL A 162 -11.79 -6.93 8.27
C VAL A 162 -12.94 -6.10 7.73
N TYR A 163 -13.33 -6.38 6.49
CA TYR A 163 -14.49 -5.77 5.84
C TYR A 163 -15.58 -6.81 5.60
N LYS A 164 -16.81 -6.43 5.88
CA LYS A 164 -18.00 -7.22 5.56
C LYS A 164 -18.57 -6.76 4.22
N VAL A 165 -18.64 -7.67 3.26
CA VAL A 165 -19.16 -7.41 1.91
C VAL A 165 -20.40 -8.26 1.70
N GLY A 166 -21.49 -7.67 1.22
CA GLY A 166 -22.70 -8.39 0.88
C GLY A 166 -22.44 -9.38 -0.25
N MET A 167 -23.05 -10.58 -0.16
CA MET A 167 -22.86 -11.62 -1.18
C MET A 167 -23.33 -11.16 -2.56
N ASN A 168 -24.42 -10.38 -2.64
CA ASN A 168 -24.89 -9.83 -3.92
C ASN A 168 -23.87 -8.90 -4.59
N GLU A 169 -23.19 -8.04 -3.83
CA GLU A 169 -22.14 -7.17 -4.37
C GLU A 169 -20.96 -8.01 -4.89
N PHE A 170 -20.60 -9.04 -4.14
CA PHE A 170 -19.54 -9.95 -4.55
C PHE A 170 -19.95 -10.77 -5.78
N ASN A 171 -21.18 -11.27 -5.84
CA ASN A 171 -21.73 -11.97 -7.01
C ASN A 171 -21.71 -11.10 -8.26
N GLN A 172 -22.12 -9.82 -8.15
CA GLN A 172 -22.04 -8.86 -9.26
C GLN A 172 -20.60 -8.65 -9.75
N MET A 173 -19.63 -8.49 -8.82
CA MET A 173 -18.22 -8.40 -9.20
C MET A 173 -17.73 -9.65 -9.94
N MET A 174 -18.20 -10.84 -9.54
CA MET A 174 -17.85 -12.12 -10.15
C MET A 174 -18.70 -12.47 -11.39
N ASN A 175 -19.59 -11.57 -11.86
CA ASN A 175 -20.55 -11.78 -12.93
C ASN A 175 -21.50 -12.98 -12.68
N LYS A 176 -21.95 -13.16 -11.45
CA LYS A 176 -22.87 -14.24 -11.05
C LYS A 176 -24.24 -13.65 -10.72
N GLU A 177 -25.30 -14.18 -11.35
CA GLU A 177 -26.68 -13.73 -11.16
C GLU A 177 -27.42 -14.55 -10.09
N ILE A 178 -26.86 -14.59 -8.87
CA ILE A 178 -27.47 -15.28 -7.73
C ILE A 178 -27.74 -14.28 -6.64
N GLU A 179 -28.97 -14.20 -6.17
CA GLU A 179 -29.36 -13.38 -5.01
C GLU A 179 -29.09 -14.13 -3.71
N SER A 180 -28.48 -13.48 -2.75
CA SER A 180 -28.20 -14.02 -1.42
C SER A 180 -28.17 -12.91 -0.38
N SER A 181 -28.76 -13.19 0.78
CA SER A 181 -28.67 -12.31 1.97
C SER A 181 -27.40 -12.52 2.79
N ASP A 182 -26.55 -13.46 2.40
CA ASP A 182 -25.28 -13.76 3.06
C ASP A 182 -24.24 -12.66 2.84
N TYR A 183 -23.09 -12.82 3.46
CA TYR A 183 -21.93 -11.95 3.32
C TYR A 183 -20.64 -12.78 3.33
N ILE A 184 -19.60 -12.17 2.80
CA ILE A 184 -18.21 -12.64 2.93
C ILE A 184 -17.40 -11.66 3.77
N GLU A 185 -16.32 -12.15 4.34
CA GLU A 185 -15.35 -11.32 5.05
C GLU A 185 -14.06 -11.25 4.24
N ILE A 186 -13.60 -10.01 4.00
CA ILE A 186 -12.33 -9.72 3.36
C ILE A 186 -11.37 -9.23 4.42
N ASN A 187 -10.35 -10.03 4.73
CA ASN A 187 -9.34 -9.73 5.72
C ASN A 187 -8.10 -9.17 5.03
N ILE A 188 -7.77 -7.90 5.29
CA ILE A 188 -6.62 -7.23 4.69
C ILE A 188 -5.54 -7.06 5.73
N ASN A 189 -4.39 -7.67 5.48
CA ASN A 189 -3.23 -7.60 6.33
C ASN A 189 -2.24 -6.56 5.79
N THR A 190 -1.80 -5.67 6.70
CA THR A 190 -0.77 -4.68 6.41
C THR A 190 0.34 -4.73 7.44
N LYS A 191 1.56 -4.38 7.04
CA LYS A 191 2.71 -4.19 7.94
C LYS A 191 3.33 -2.84 7.64
N SER A 192 3.51 -2.00 8.67
CA SER A 192 4.08 -0.65 8.53
C SER A 192 3.39 0.19 7.45
N ASN A 193 2.05 0.12 7.37
CA ASN A 193 1.19 0.77 6.36
C ASN A 193 1.43 0.32 4.91
N ASN A 194 2.10 -0.81 4.71
CA ASN A 194 2.24 -1.42 3.40
C ASN A 194 1.34 -2.65 3.30
N TYR A 195 0.86 -2.92 2.09
CA TYR A 195 0.14 -4.16 1.80
C TYR A 195 1.00 -5.40 2.12
N LYS A 196 0.37 -6.44 2.67
CA LYS A 196 1.00 -7.74 2.93
C LYS A 196 0.22 -8.87 2.25
N SER A 197 -1.05 -9.04 2.59
CA SER A 197 -1.90 -10.08 2.01
C SER A 197 -3.38 -9.75 2.20
N ILE A 198 -4.21 -10.38 1.37
CA ILE A 198 -5.67 -10.43 1.56
C ILE A 198 -6.06 -11.89 1.75
N ASN A 199 -6.91 -12.15 2.72
CA ASN A 199 -7.52 -13.46 2.90
C ASN A 199 -9.05 -13.33 2.76
N ILE A 200 -9.66 -14.22 1.97
CA ILE A 200 -11.10 -14.23 1.69
C ILE A 200 -11.62 -15.64 1.91
N ASP A 201 -12.61 -15.77 2.79
CA ASP A 201 -13.38 -17.01 2.93
C ASP A 201 -14.50 -17.03 1.87
N LEU A 202 -14.32 -17.84 0.88
CA LEU A 202 -15.27 -18.04 -0.22
C LEU A 202 -16.17 -19.29 -0.05
N THR A 203 -16.16 -19.95 1.09
CA THR A 203 -16.93 -21.18 1.32
C THR A 203 -18.40 -20.98 0.99
N LYS A 204 -19.03 -19.90 1.46
CA LYS A 204 -20.42 -19.59 1.17
C LYS A 204 -20.65 -19.27 -0.31
N TYR A 205 -19.73 -18.54 -0.95
CA TYR A 205 -19.81 -18.21 -2.36
C TYR A 205 -19.76 -19.46 -3.24
N MET A 206 -18.83 -20.37 -2.97
CA MET A 206 -18.66 -21.60 -3.73
C MET A 206 -19.83 -22.58 -3.54
N ASN A 207 -20.55 -22.46 -2.42
CA ASN A 207 -21.69 -23.33 -2.06
C ASN A 207 -23.06 -22.73 -2.38
N GLN A 208 -23.17 -21.63 -3.14
CA GLN A 208 -24.44 -20.98 -3.41
C GLN A 208 -25.41 -21.85 -4.24
N GLU A 209 -24.91 -22.66 -5.16
CA GLU A 209 -25.71 -23.51 -6.03
C GLU A 209 -25.77 -24.94 -5.51
N GLU A 210 -24.67 -25.44 -4.96
CA GLU A 210 -24.53 -26.78 -4.46
C GLU A 210 -23.49 -26.82 -3.32
N LEU A 211 -23.77 -27.59 -2.29
CA LEU A 211 -22.82 -27.81 -1.19
C LEU A 211 -21.64 -28.65 -1.69
N ARG A 212 -20.50 -28.01 -1.98
CA ARG A 212 -19.31 -28.68 -2.50
C ARG A 212 -18.16 -28.69 -1.51
N TYR A 213 -18.02 -27.62 -0.71
CA TYR A 213 -16.86 -27.40 0.14
C TYR A 213 -17.25 -27.17 1.60
N ARG A 214 -16.51 -27.74 2.53
CA ARG A 214 -16.58 -27.42 3.95
C ARG A 214 -15.77 -26.15 4.26
N ASN A 215 -14.69 -25.95 3.50
CA ASN A 215 -13.79 -24.82 3.62
C ASN A 215 -13.23 -24.47 2.25
N TYR A 216 -13.37 -23.19 1.83
CA TYR A 216 -12.76 -22.68 0.61
C TYR A 216 -12.21 -21.26 0.88
N ASN A 217 -10.90 -21.17 1.07
CA ASN A 217 -10.21 -19.91 1.37
C ASN A 217 -9.20 -19.57 0.29
N ILE A 218 -9.07 -18.28 0.00
CA ILE A 218 -8.02 -17.74 -0.86
C ILE A 218 -7.19 -16.77 -0.06
N ASN A 219 -5.87 -16.97 -0.04
CA ASN A 219 -4.90 -16.01 0.46
C ASN A 219 -4.13 -15.41 -0.70
N ILE A 220 -4.20 -14.08 -0.86
CA ILE A 220 -3.61 -13.32 -1.96
C ILE A 220 -2.39 -12.59 -1.43
N SER A 221 -1.22 -12.90 -1.95
CA SER A 221 0.03 -12.16 -1.70
C SER A 221 0.50 -11.48 -2.97
N LEU A 222 0.98 -10.24 -2.86
CA LEU A 222 1.43 -9.45 -3.99
C LEU A 222 2.92 -9.13 -3.89
N SER A 223 3.56 -9.00 -5.06
CA SER A 223 4.93 -8.53 -5.22
C SER A 223 5.08 -7.70 -6.49
N SER A 224 6.23 -7.07 -6.68
CA SER A 224 6.53 -6.25 -7.86
C SER A 224 5.44 -5.21 -8.16
N LEU A 225 4.94 -4.54 -7.12
CA LEU A 225 3.85 -3.57 -7.25
C LEU A 225 4.24 -2.45 -8.23
N ASN A 226 3.36 -2.19 -9.20
CA ASN A 226 3.53 -1.17 -10.25
C ASN A 226 4.80 -1.34 -11.12
N GLN A 227 5.31 -2.59 -11.27
CA GLN A 227 6.53 -2.92 -12.02
C GLN A 227 6.32 -4.05 -13.03
N VAL A 228 5.07 -4.51 -13.23
CA VAL A 228 4.76 -5.62 -14.13
C VAL A 228 4.53 -5.10 -15.54
N ASN A 229 4.98 -5.88 -16.53
CA ASN A 229 4.85 -5.62 -17.94
C ASN A 229 4.40 -6.89 -18.67
N HIS A 230 3.42 -6.77 -19.56
CA HIS A 230 2.86 -7.84 -20.38
C HIS A 230 3.11 -7.64 -21.88
N ASP A 231 4.18 -6.93 -22.29
CA ASP A 231 4.46 -6.60 -23.70
C ASP A 231 4.55 -7.85 -24.60
N SER A 232 5.07 -8.96 -24.10
CA SER A 232 5.14 -10.24 -24.84
C SER A 232 3.73 -10.78 -25.11
N TYR A 233 2.85 -10.74 -24.14
CA TYR A 233 1.46 -11.23 -24.28
C TYR A 233 0.61 -10.31 -25.15
N ASN A 234 0.85 -9.00 -25.10
CA ASN A 234 0.21 -8.03 -26.00
C ASN A 234 0.54 -8.32 -27.45
N LYS A 235 1.79 -8.66 -27.77
CA LYS A 235 2.21 -9.08 -29.13
C LYS A 235 1.49 -10.34 -29.59
N LEU A 236 1.32 -11.33 -28.71
CA LEU A 236 0.58 -12.56 -29.04
C LEU A 236 -0.89 -12.27 -29.33
N LEU A 237 -1.53 -11.38 -28.57
CA LEU A 237 -2.90 -10.95 -28.80
C LEU A 237 -3.02 -10.19 -30.13
N GLU A 238 -2.10 -9.30 -30.44
CA GLU A 238 -2.07 -8.59 -31.72
C GLU A 238 -1.94 -9.55 -32.90
N GLN A 239 -1.03 -10.54 -32.80
CA GLN A 239 -0.86 -11.57 -33.83
C GLN A 239 -2.13 -12.40 -34.04
N LYS A 240 -2.76 -12.83 -32.96
CA LYS A 240 -4.05 -13.56 -33.02
C LYS A 240 -5.13 -12.73 -33.74
N ASN A 241 -5.31 -11.47 -33.35
CA ASN A 241 -6.29 -10.56 -33.94
C ASN A 241 -6.05 -10.27 -35.44
N ILE A 242 -4.82 -10.37 -35.92
CA ILE A 242 -4.49 -10.25 -37.35
C ILE A 242 -4.91 -11.51 -38.09
N LEU A 243 -4.59 -12.69 -37.56
CA LEU A 243 -4.94 -13.98 -38.15
C LEU A 243 -6.46 -14.15 -38.28
N GLU A 244 -7.24 -13.78 -37.26
CA GLU A 244 -8.70 -13.85 -37.27
C GLU A 244 -9.40 -12.87 -38.27
N LYS A 245 -8.70 -11.84 -38.73
CA LYS A 245 -9.20 -10.90 -39.73
C LYS A 245 -8.88 -11.34 -41.15
N GLU A 246 -7.98 -12.28 -41.33
CA GLU A 246 -7.59 -12.84 -42.63
C GLU A 246 -8.36 -14.11 -42.98
N GLU A 247 -9.08 -14.71 -42.03
CA GLU A 247 -10.06 -15.81 -42.22
C GLU A 247 -11.47 -15.26 -42.52
#